data_654dafa55af4c56f490a04847eb054ca
#
_entry.id   654dafa55af4c56f490a04847eb054ca
#
_cell.length_a   1.000
_cell.length_b   1.000
_cell.length_c   1.000
_cell.angle_alpha   90.00
_cell.angle_beta   90.00
_cell.angle_gamma   90.00
#
_symmetry.space_group_name_H-M   'P 1'
#
loop_
_entity.id
_entity.type
_entity.pdbx_description
1 polymer ?
#
loop_
_entity_poly.entity_id
_entity_poly.type
_entity_poly.pdbx_seq_one_letter_code
_entity_poly.pdbx_strand_id
1 'polypeptide(L)'
;SFFDVEGNLVKSGSRTVKCATGYNLTGLMVGSEGTLGVFAEIILKLIPLPAHRKAMMAVFASLERASETVAAIIAARIVPATLEFLDNFTIQAVEDFSKAGLPRDAAAMLLVELDGHAAQVEEDAARVEALCRSMGATSVRVAQDAAERDRVWAARRAALSALAQRKPTLVLEDATVPRSRLPEMVVAIQQIAKRHDLTIGTFGHAGDGNLHPTILTDRRNHEEWARVEKAIDDIFDEALKMGGTLSGEHGTGLAKCRYLEKETSAGTILFSSRVKRALDPKNILNPGKIIAAKV
;
A
#
# COMPACT_ATOMS: atom_id res chain seq x y z
N SER A 1 -17.69 10.18 16.31
CA SER A 1 -17.45 10.98 17.53
C SER A 1 -16.08 10.66 18.11
N PHE A 2 -15.50 11.58 18.86
CA PHE A 2 -14.21 11.45 19.51
C PHE A 2 -14.17 12.28 20.79
N PHE A 3 -13.26 11.93 21.70
CA PHE A 3 -12.95 12.73 22.87
C PHE A 3 -11.79 13.68 22.55
N ASP A 4 -11.95 14.95 22.91
CA ASP A 4 -10.87 15.93 22.88
C ASP A 4 -9.89 15.75 24.07
N VAL A 5 -8.87 16.60 24.15
CA VAL A 5 -7.85 16.55 25.22
C VAL A 5 -8.41 16.85 26.62
N GLU A 6 -9.54 17.51 26.70
CA GLU A 6 -10.23 17.86 27.95
C GLU A 6 -11.25 16.79 28.36
N GLY A 7 -11.48 15.78 27.54
CA GLY A 7 -12.44 14.70 27.76
C GLY A 7 -13.87 15.03 27.31
N ASN A 8 -14.05 16.09 26.53
CA ASN A 8 -15.36 16.42 25.99
C ASN A 8 -15.67 15.52 24.77
N LEU A 9 -16.89 14.99 24.71
CA LEU A 9 -17.35 14.23 23.54
C LEU A 9 -17.72 15.16 22.39
N VAL A 10 -16.92 15.15 21.35
CA VAL A 10 -17.14 15.90 20.11
C VAL A 10 -17.83 15.01 19.08
N LYS A 11 -18.94 15.48 18.53
CA LYS A 11 -19.64 14.81 17.41
C LYS A 11 -19.32 15.54 16.11
N SER A 12 -18.91 14.82 15.08
CA SER A 12 -18.59 15.38 13.75
C SER A 12 -19.29 14.61 12.64
N GLY A 13 -19.51 15.29 11.52
CA GLY A 13 -20.17 14.72 10.36
C GLY A 13 -21.69 14.58 10.53
N SER A 14 -22.30 13.86 9.62
CA SER A 14 -23.75 13.64 9.56
C SER A 14 -24.05 12.28 8.92
N ARG A 15 -25.24 11.74 9.21
CA ARG A 15 -25.79 10.55 8.52
C ARG A 15 -26.49 10.90 7.20
N THR A 16 -26.60 12.19 6.88
CA THR A 16 -27.24 12.64 5.65
C THR A 16 -26.27 12.54 4.47
N VAL A 17 -26.82 12.45 3.26
CA VAL A 17 -26.01 12.40 2.02
C VAL A 17 -25.22 13.68 1.81
N LYS A 18 -25.75 14.82 2.24
CA LYS A 18 -25.12 16.14 2.17
C LYS A 18 -25.08 16.78 3.53
N CYS A 19 -23.96 17.36 3.93
CA CYS A 19 -23.82 18.19 5.11
C CYS A 19 -22.69 19.20 4.88
N ALA A 20 -23.01 20.50 5.04
CA ALA A 20 -22.06 21.59 4.95
C ALA A 20 -22.12 22.51 6.21
N THR A 21 -22.53 21.94 7.35
CA THR A 21 -22.67 22.67 8.62
C THR A 21 -21.35 22.74 9.34
N GLY A 22 -20.75 23.90 9.44
CA GLY A 22 -19.49 24.13 10.15
C GLY A 22 -18.26 23.59 9.40
N TYR A 23 -17.13 23.52 10.11
CA TYR A 23 -15.91 22.93 9.59
C TYR A 23 -16.00 21.43 9.41
N ASN A 24 -15.31 20.87 8.43
CA ASN A 24 -15.19 19.43 8.25
C ASN A 24 -14.23 18.81 9.29
N LEU A 25 -14.70 18.70 10.53
CA LEU A 25 -13.93 18.10 11.61
C LEU A 25 -13.64 16.61 11.34
N THR A 26 -14.54 15.91 10.67
CA THR A 26 -14.30 14.49 10.29
C THR A 26 -13.07 14.38 9.39
N GLY A 27 -12.96 15.23 8.35
CA GLY A 27 -11.77 15.25 7.48
C GLY A 27 -10.49 15.66 8.21
N LEU A 28 -10.60 16.54 9.22
CA LEU A 28 -9.45 16.91 10.05
C LEU A 28 -8.96 15.74 10.94
N MET A 29 -9.90 14.96 11.47
CA MET A 29 -9.59 13.84 12.37
C MET A 29 -9.10 12.60 11.63
N VAL A 30 -9.60 12.32 10.42
CA VAL A 30 -9.14 11.21 9.58
C VAL A 30 -7.67 11.44 9.21
N GLY A 31 -6.81 10.42 9.46
CA GLY A 31 -5.37 10.53 9.26
C GLY A 31 -4.60 11.23 10.39
N SER A 32 -5.27 11.62 11.48
CA SER A 32 -4.62 12.29 12.62
C SER A 32 -3.77 11.37 13.50
N GLU A 33 -3.78 10.07 13.28
CA GLU A 33 -2.98 9.07 14.02
C GLU A 33 -3.11 9.19 15.55
N GLY A 34 -4.30 9.57 16.05
CA GLY A 34 -4.55 9.75 17.48
C GLY A 34 -3.88 10.99 18.08
N THR A 35 -3.33 11.90 17.28
CA THR A 35 -2.64 13.11 17.77
C THR A 35 -3.59 14.27 18.09
N LEU A 36 -4.84 14.23 17.62
CA LEU A 36 -5.82 15.31 17.77
C LEU A 36 -7.02 14.93 18.64
N GLY A 37 -7.20 13.65 18.96
CA GLY A 37 -8.31 13.16 19.77
C GLY A 37 -8.34 11.65 19.86
N VAL A 38 -9.22 11.10 20.69
CA VAL A 38 -9.43 9.66 20.90
C VAL A 38 -10.77 9.26 20.29
N PHE A 39 -10.78 8.44 19.23
CA PHE A 39 -12.00 8.02 18.56
C PHE A 39 -12.85 7.11 19.45
N ALA A 40 -14.14 7.44 19.58
CA ALA A 40 -15.12 6.70 20.37
C ALA A 40 -16.10 5.92 19.48
N GLU A 41 -16.57 6.56 18.38
CA GLU A 41 -17.54 5.95 17.48
C GLU A 41 -17.23 6.38 16.05
N ILE A 42 -17.24 5.43 15.12
CA ILE A 42 -17.02 5.64 13.69
C ILE A 42 -18.24 5.14 12.93
N ILE A 43 -18.83 5.99 12.11
CA ILE A 43 -19.95 5.65 11.23
C ILE A 43 -19.41 5.56 9.80
N LEU A 44 -19.52 4.37 9.20
CA LEU A 44 -19.06 4.10 7.85
C LEU A 44 -20.25 4.11 6.87
N LYS A 45 -20.03 4.66 5.69
CA LYS A 45 -20.95 4.52 4.57
C LYS A 45 -20.77 3.11 3.98
N LEU A 46 -21.88 2.38 3.89
CA LEU A 46 -21.91 1.08 3.25
C LEU A 46 -22.20 1.21 1.75
N ILE A 47 -21.66 0.30 0.98
CA ILE A 47 -21.98 0.09 -0.44
C ILE A 47 -22.67 -1.27 -0.59
N PRO A 48 -23.51 -1.49 -1.63
CA PRO A 48 -24.07 -2.80 -1.92
C PRO A 48 -22.96 -3.82 -2.15
N LEU A 49 -23.18 -5.07 -1.70
CA LEU A 49 -22.28 -6.16 -2.07
C LEU A 49 -22.35 -6.39 -3.58
N PRO A 50 -21.21 -6.53 -4.25
CA PRO A 50 -21.20 -6.84 -5.68
C PRO A 50 -21.87 -8.19 -5.95
N ALA A 51 -22.71 -8.21 -6.99
CA ALA A 51 -23.49 -9.40 -7.34
C ALA A 51 -22.62 -10.53 -7.93
N HIS A 52 -21.49 -10.16 -8.53
CA HIS A 52 -20.58 -11.11 -9.16
C HIS A 52 -19.13 -10.71 -8.90
N ARG A 53 -18.24 -11.72 -8.81
CA ARG A 53 -16.80 -11.55 -8.65
C ARG A 53 -16.03 -12.55 -9.48
N LYS A 54 -14.92 -12.12 -10.05
CA LYS A 54 -14.02 -12.98 -10.81
C LYS A 54 -12.58 -12.65 -10.47
N ALA A 55 -11.79 -13.64 -10.08
CA ALA A 55 -10.39 -13.48 -9.79
C ALA A 55 -9.52 -14.18 -10.82
N MET A 56 -8.37 -13.64 -11.10
CA MET A 56 -7.38 -14.23 -11.98
C MET A 56 -5.96 -13.99 -11.48
N MET A 57 -5.07 -14.90 -11.87
CA MET A 57 -3.65 -14.84 -11.63
C MET A 57 -2.92 -14.82 -12.96
N ALA A 58 -2.08 -13.81 -13.19
CA ALA A 58 -1.23 -13.71 -14.37
C ALA A 58 0.24 -13.80 -13.95
N VAL A 59 1.01 -14.63 -14.63
CA VAL A 59 2.41 -14.94 -14.36
C VAL A 59 3.29 -14.34 -15.43
N PHE A 60 4.40 -13.73 -15.04
CA PHE A 60 5.32 -13.04 -15.95
C PHE A 60 6.77 -13.49 -15.74
N ALA A 61 7.51 -13.61 -16.85
CA ALA A 61 8.95 -13.83 -16.86
C ALA A 61 9.75 -12.53 -16.73
N SER A 62 9.10 -11.36 -16.73
CA SER A 62 9.68 -10.04 -16.53
C SER A 62 8.87 -9.22 -15.57
N LEU A 63 9.56 -8.60 -14.64
CA LEU A 63 9.00 -7.72 -13.60
C LEU A 63 8.48 -6.42 -14.23
N GLU A 64 9.21 -5.89 -15.23
CA GLU A 64 8.80 -4.70 -15.98
C GLU A 64 7.49 -4.96 -16.73
N ARG A 65 7.37 -6.12 -17.42
CA ARG A 65 6.15 -6.48 -18.15
C ARG A 65 4.95 -6.62 -17.24
N ALA A 66 5.12 -7.20 -16.06
CA ALA A 66 4.06 -7.28 -15.07
C ALA A 66 3.58 -5.88 -14.66
N SER A 67 4.49 -4.98 -14.32
CA SER A 67 4.17 -3.63 -13.89
C SER A 67 3.59 -2.75 -15.02
N GLU A 68 4.09 -2.89 -16.26
CA GLU A 68 3.51 -2.26 -17.46
C GLU A 68 2.07 -2.74 -17.71
N THR A 69 1.79 -4.02 -17.44
CA THR A 69 0.44 -4.60 -17.57
C THR A 69 -0.55 -3.93 -16.61
N VAL A 70 -0.13 -3.61 -15.38
CA VAL A 70 -0.95 -2.84 -14.44
C VAL A 70 -1.36 -1.49 -15.05
N ALA A 71 -0.39 -0.74 -15.59
CA ALA A 71 -0.66 0.54 -16.25
C ALA A 71 -1.59 0.37 -17.47
N ALA A 72 -1.43 -0.70 -18.26
CA ALA A 72 -2.26 -1.00 -19.42
C ALA A 72 -3.71 -1.31 -19.03
N ILE A 73 -3.95 -2.08 -17.95
CA ILE A 73 -5.30 -2.37 -17.44
C ILE A 73 -6.02 -1.07 -17.05
N ILE A 74 -5.34 -0.18 -16.32
CA ILE A 74 -5.92 1.10 -15.91
C ILE A 74 -6.15 2.02 -17.13
N ALA A 75 -5.22 2.05 -18.09
CA ALA A 75 -5.37 2.83 -19.33
C ALA A 75 -6.55 2.34 -20.19
N ALA A 76 -6.86 1.03 -20.14
CA ALA A 76 -8.04 0.45 -20.77
C ALA A 76 -9.37 0.80 -20.07
N ARG A 77 -9.32 1.66 -19.03
CA ARG A 77 -10.46 2.08 -18.19
C ARG A 77 -11.15 0.92 -17.47
N ILE A 78 -10.42 -0.13 -17.19
CA ILE A 78 -10.87 -1.21 -16.32
C ILE A 78 -10.41 -0.86 -14.91
N VAL A 79 -11.34 -0.85 -13.95
CA VAL A 79 -11.05 -0.56 -12.53
C VAL A 79 -11.32 -1.84 -11.74
N PRO A 80 -10.31 -2.69 -11.53
CA PRO A 80 -10.47 -3.88 -10.70
C PRO A 80 -10.81 -3.51 -9.26
N ALA A 81 -11.58 -4.38 -8.58
CA ALA A 81 -11.76 -4.29 -7.13
C ALA A 81 -10.43 -4.45 -6.39
N THR A 82 -9.53 -5.26 -6.97
CA THR A 82 -8.18 -5.46 -6.46
C THR A 82 -7.22 -5.78 -7.61
N LEU A 83 -6.03 -5.21 -7.58
CA LEU A 83 -4.94 -5.50 -8.52
C LEU A 83 -3.62 -5.49 -7.74
N GLU A 84 -3.14 -6.69 -7.44
CA GLU A 84 -1.99 -6.94 -6.59
C GLU A 84 -0.78 -7.38 -7.40
N PHE A 85 0.40 -7.02 -6.91
CA PHE A 85 1.68 -7.38 -7.48
C PHE A 85 2.52 -8.15 -6.45
N LEU A 86 3.24 -9.19 -6.90
CA LEU A 86 4.25 -9.89 -6.12
C LEU A 86 5.48 -10.12 -6.99
N ASP A 87 6.66 -9.84 -6.47
CA ASP A 87 7.94 -10.16 -7.11
C ASP A 87 8.35 -11.63 -6.88
N ASN A 88 9.39 -12.08 -7.56
CA ASN A 88 9.88 -13.47 -7.47
C ASN A 88 10.24 -13.86 -6.03
N PHE A 89 10.94 -12.99 -5.30
CA PHE A 89 11.36 -13.31 -3.93
C PHE A 89 10.16 -13.53 -3.01
N THR A 90 9.14 -12.68 -3.14
CA THR A 90 7.89 -12.81 -2.39
C THR A 90 7.13 -14.07 -2.80
N ILE A 91 7.04 -14.39 -4.12
CA ILE A 91 6.40 -15.62 -4.62
C ILE A 91 7.06 -16.85 -4.01
N GLN A 92 8.40 -16.92 -4.01
CA GLN A 92 9.14 -18.06 -3.43
C GLN A 92 8.94 -18.15 -1.91
N ALA A 93 8.93 -17.02 -1.20
CA ALA A 93 8.68 -17.01 0.24
C ALA A 93 7.27 -17.54 0.56
N VAL A 94 6.26 -17.08 -0.17
CA VAL A 94 4.88 -17.53 -0.01
C VAL A 94 4.72 -19.02 -0.34
N GLU A 95 5.37 -19.50 -1.41
CA GLU A 95 5.30 -20.91 -1.79
C GLU A 95 5.96 -21.81 -0.75
N ASP A 96 7.11 -21.39 -0.18
CA ASP A 96 7.77 -22.15 0.90
C ASP A 96 6.90 -22.22 2.16
N PHE A 97 6.18 -21.15 2.45
CA PHE A 97 5.33 -21.02 3.64
C PHE A 97 3.99 -21.76 3.50
N SER A 98 3.30 -21.60 2.35
CA SER A 98 1.91 -22.04 2.21
C SER A 98 1.70 -23.27 1.33
N LYS A 99 2.72 -23.65 0.51
CA LYS A 99 2.63 -24.73 -0.48
C LYS A 99 1.41 -24.59 -1.40
N ALA A 100 1.14 -23.35 -1.83
CA ALA A 100 -0.03 -22.99 -2.62
C ALA A 100 0.05 -23.41 -4.10
N GLY A 101 1.20 -23.95 -4.56
CA GLY A 101 1.45 -24.30 -5.96
C GLY A 101 1.78 -23.09 -6.83
N LEU A 102 2.42 -22.07 -6.26
CA LEU A 102 2.82 -20.88 -7.00
C LEU A 102 4.04 -21.16 -7.89
N PRO A 103 4.13 -20.49 -9.06
CA PRO A 103 5.25 -20.68 -10.00
C PRO A 103 6.53 -20.03 -9.46
N ARG A 104 7.47 -20.85 -9.01
CA ARG A 104 8.73 -20.41 -8.37
C ARG A 104 9.70 -19.72 -9.33
N ASP A 105 9.58 -19.95 -10.60
CA ASP A 105 10.39 -19.40 -11.70
C ASP A 105 9.82 -18.08 -12.28
N ALA A 106 8.63 -17.69 -11.84
CA ALA A 106 8.04 -16.42 -12.24
C ALA A 106 8.87 -15.23 -11.75
N ALA A 107 9.15 -14.25 -12.62
CA ALA A 107 9.76 -12.99 -12.18
C ALA A 107 8.77 -12.12 -11.40
N ALA A 108 7.51 -12.15 -11.79
CA ALA A 108 6.43 -11.48 -11.09
C ALA A 108 5.08 -12.15 -11.33
N MET A 109 4.14 -11.85 -10.46
CA MET A 109 2.75 -12.32 -10.53
C MET A 109 1.80 -11.16 -10.25
N LEU A 110 0.73 -11.07 -11.04
CA LEU A 110 -0.41 -10.20 -10.78
C LEU A 110 -1.60 -11.02 -10.32
N LEU A 111 -2.29 -10.54 -9.30
CA LEU A 111 -3.58 -11.05 -8.86
C LEU A 111 -4.62 -9.96 -9.11
N VAL A 112 -5.66 -10.29 -9.86
CA VAL A 112 -6.69 -9.32 -10.27
C VAL A 112 -8.04 -9.85 -9.81
N GLU A 113 -8.82 -9.04 -9.12
CA GLU A 113 -10.23 -9.31 -8.84
C GLU A 113 -11.09 -8.22 -9.47
N LEU A 114 -12.08 -8.65 -10.21
CA LEU A 114 -13.13 -7.82 -10.79
C LEU A 114 -14.43 -8.10 -10.05
N ASP A 115 -15.21 -7.08 -9.77
CA ASP A 115 -16.50 -7.20 -9.12
C ASP A 115 -17.55 -6.27 -9.72
N GLY A 116 -18.84 -6.56 -9.50
CA GLY A 116 -19.93 -5.74 -9.96
C GLY A 116 -21.07 -6.51 -10.61
N HIS A 117 -21.60 -5.99 -11.72
CA HIS A 117 -22.65 -6.64 -12.50
C HIS A 117 -22.07 -7.79 -13.35
N ALA A 118 -22.73 -8.94 -13.40
CA ALA A 118 -22.18 -10.16 -14.01
C ALA A 118 -21.69 -9.96 -15.45
N ALA A 119 -22.49 -9.33 -16.33
CA ALA A 119 -22.10 -9.12 -17.72
C ALA A 119 -20.85 -8.23 -17.86
N GLN A 120 -20.74 -7.18 -17.04
CA GLN A 120 -19.57 -6.30 -17.04
C GLN A 120 -18.33 -7.03 -16.54
N VAL A 121 -18.47 -7.81 -15.46
CA VAL A 121 -17.35 -8.59 -14.89
C VAL A 121 -16.81 -9.61 -15.90
N GLU A 122 -17.69 -10.28 -16.66
CA GLU A 122 -17.29 -11.23 -17.69
C GLU A 122 -16.57 -10.54 -18.86
N GLU A 123 -17.08 -9.40 -19.33
CA GLU A 123 -16.45 -8.61 -20.39
C GLU A 123 -15.08 -8.09 -19.95
N ASP A 124 -15.00 -7.47 -18.78
CA ASP A 124 -13.74 -6.92 -18.27
C ASP A 124 -12.73 -8.03 -17.95
N ALA A 125 -13.17 -9.21 -17.49
CA ALA A 125 -12.28 -10.35 -17.26
C ALA A 125 -11.64 -10.82 -18.58
N ALA A 126 -12.43 -10.95 -19.64
CA ALA A 126 -11.91 -11.31 -20.96
C ALA A 126 -10.90 -10.27 -21.48
N ARG A 127 -11.18 -8.98 -21.28
CA ARG A 127 -10.28 -7.89 -21.68
C ARG A 127 -8.98 -7.88 -20.87
N VAL A 128 -9.05 -8.09 -19.55
CA VAL A 128 -7.87 -8.18 -18.69
C VAL A 128 -7.02 -9.39 -19.06
N GLU A 129 -7.64 -10.55 -19.28
CA GLU A 129 -6.91 -11.74 -19.72
C GLU A 129 -6.18 -11.50 -21.06
N ALA A 130 -6.86 -10.90 -22.03
CA ALA A 130 -6.25 -10.55 -23.32
C ALA A 130 -5.09 -9.56 -23.17
N LEU A 131 -5.24 -8.55 -22.33
CA LEU A 131 -4.16 -7.60 -22.00
C LEU A 131 -2.97 -8.29 -21.35
N CYS A 132 -3.18 -9.12 -20.33
CA CYS A 132 -2.10 -9.86 -19.70
C CYS A 132 -1.31 -10.71 -20.71
N ARG A 133 -2.01 -11.43 -21.59
CA ARG A 133 -1.39 -12.25 -22.64
C ARG A 133 -0.62 -11.40 -23.65
N SER A 134 -1.19 -10.31 -24.13
CA SER A 134 -0.55 -9.41 -25.11
C SER A 134 0.68 -8.71 -24.54
N MET A 135 0.70 -8.47 -23.22
CA MET A 135 1.83 -7.87 -22.51
C MET A 135 2.90 -8.90 -22.09
N GLY A 136 2.74 -10.17 -22.45
CA GLY A 136 3.75 -11.20 -22.25
C GLY A 136 3.59 -12.05 -21.00
N ALA A 137 2.37 -12.16 -20.46
CA ALA A 137 2.10 -13.14 -19.42
C ALA A 137 2.35 -14.56 -19.94
N THR A 138 3.17 -15.34 -19.25
CA THR A 138 3.47 -16.74 -19.58
C THR A 138 2.30 -17.66 -19.28
N SER A 139 1.50 -17.30 -18.30
CA SER A 139 0.21 -17.96 -18.05
C SER A 139 -0.80 -16.97 -17.45
N VAL A 140 -2.07 -17.20 -17.75
CA VAL A 140 -3.19 -16.51 -17.09
C VAL A 140 -4.18 -17.57 -16.66
N ARG A 141 -4.47 -17.63 -15.37
CA ARG A 141 -5.41 -18.58 -14.76
C ARG A 141 -6.57 -17.80 -14.16
N VAL A 142 -7.78 -18.08 -14.63
CA VAL A 142 -9.01 -17.50 -14.09
C VAL A 142 -9.62 -18.50 -13.12
N ALA A 143 -9.90 -18.05 -11.90
CA ALA A 143 -10.54 -18.89 -10.89
C ALA A 143 -11.95 -19.31 -11.35
N GLN A 144 -12.21 -20.62 -11.30
CA GLN A 144 -13.46 -21.20 -11.79
C GLN A 144 -14.56 -21.18 -10.73
N ASP A 145 -14.17 -21.15 -9.46
CA ASP A 145 -15.09 -21.15 -8.32
C ASP A 145 -14.57 -20.31 -7.14
N ALA A 146 -15.38 -20.18 -6.12
CA ALA A 146 -15.06 -19.44 -4.91
C ALA A 146 -13.86 -20.05 -4.14
N ALA A 147 -13.74 -21.38 -4.15
CA ALA A 147 -12.65 -22.06 -3.45
C ALA A 147 -11.29 -21.79 -4.11
N GLU A 148 -11.26 -21.76 -5.44
CA GLU A 148 -10.06 -21.42 -6.19
C GLU A 148 -9.68 -19.93 -5.99
N ARG A 149 -10.66 -19.03 -6.05
CA ARG A 149 -10.47 -17.62 -5.72
C ARG A 149 -9.88 -17.45 -4.32
N ASP A 150 -10.45 -18.11 -3.32
CA ASP A 150 -10.01 -17.99 -1.93
C ASP A 150 -8.59 -18.53 -1.72
N ARG A 151 -8.16 -19.56 -2.47
CA ARG A 151 -6.76 -20.05 -2.47
C ARG A 151 -5.79 -19.00 -3.03
N VAL A 152 -6.14 -18.35 -4.15
CA VAL A 152 -5.32 -17.28 -4.73
C VAL A 152 -5.12 -16.14 -3.72
N TRP A 153 -6.19 -15.71 -3.06
CA TRP A 153 -6.12 -14.66 -2.04
C TRP A 153 -5.45 -15.11 -0.74
N ALA A 154 -5.54 -16.37 -0.35
CA ALA A 154 -4.82 -16.90 0.79
C ALA A 154 -3.30 -16.76 0.60
N ALA A 155 -2.79 -17.06 -0.60
CA ALA A 155 -1.39 -16.86 -0.94
C ALA A 155 -0.95 -15.38 -0.79
N ARG A 156 -1.75 -14.43 -1.31
CA ARG A 156 -1.46 -12.99 -1.17
C ARG A 156 -1.45 -12.53 0.30
N ARG A 157 -2.44 -12.95 1.08
CA ARG A 157 -2.51 -12.61 2.51
C ARG A 157 -1.34 -13.16 3.32
N ALA A 158 -0.73 -14.24 2.88
CA ALA A 158 0.42 -14.85 3.54
C ALA A 158 1.76 -14.11 3.27
N ALA A 159 1.81 -13.17 2.32
CA ALA A 159 3.06 -12.58 1.84
C ALA A 159 3.94 -11.99 2.96
N LEU A 160 3.38 -11.13 3.82
CA LEU A 160 4.14 -10.52 4.91
C LEU A 160 4.63 -11.57 5.93
N SER A 161 3.76 -12.51 6.32
CA SER A 161 4.11 -13.58 7.27
C SER A 161 5.16 -14.53 6.69
N ALA A 162 5.11 -14.81 5.39
CA ALA A 162 6.08 -15.63 4.70
C ALA A 162 7.46 -14.95 4.63
N LEU A 163 7.50 -13.67 4.33
CA LEU A 163 8.73 -12.88 4.34
C LEU A 163 9.32 -12.79 5.75
N ALA A 164 8.50 -12.62 6.78
CA ALA A 164 8.93 -12.52 8.17
C ALA A 164 9.65 -13.78 8.69
N GLN A 165 9.46 -14.94 8.05
CA GLN A 165 10.18 -16.17 8.41
C GLN A 165 11.59 -16.26 7.83
N ARG A 166 11.97 -15.37 6.91
CA ARG A 166 13.24 -15.44 6.19
C ARG A 166 14.41 -14.82 6.96
N LYS A 167 14.15 -13.79 7.76
CA LYS A 167 15.17 -13.07 8.55
C LYS A 167 14.56 -12.60 9.88
N PRO A 168 15.39 -12.39 10.92
CA PRO A 168 14.90 -11.99 12.26
C PRO A 168 14.21 -10.62 12.31
N THR A 169 14.56 -9.72 11.40
CA THR A 169 13.99 -8.37 11.32
C THR A 169 13.47 -8.12 9.93
N LEU A 170 12.28 -7.55 9.88
CA LEU A 170 11.61 -7.17 8.65
C LEU A 170 11.24 -5.69 8.73
N VAL A 171 11.61 -4.92 7.70
CA VAL A 171 11.27 -3.51 7.58
C VAL A 171 10.36 -3.37 6.37
N LEU A 172 9.10 -3.10 6.65
CA LEU A 172 8.05 -2.91 5.64
C LEU A 172 7.89 -1.43 5.37
N GLU A 173 8.16 -1.01 4.15
CA GLU A 173 7.94 0.35 3.70
C GLU A 173 6.68 0.46 2.82
N ASP A 174 6.28 1.69 2.54
CA ASP A 174 5.01 2.02 1.90
C ASP A 174 5.30 3.12 0.85
N ALA A 175 5.78 2.68 -0.31
CA ALA A 175 6.18 3.57 -1.40
C ALA A 175 5.05 3.67 -2.42
N THR A 176 4.40 4.84 -2.49
CA THR A 176 3.29 5.07 -3.42
C THR A 176 3.69 6.08 -4.47
N VAL A 177 3.42 5.75 -5.72
CA VAL A 177 3.70 6.60 -6.89
C VAL A 177 2.46 6.71 -7.78
N PRO A 178 2.37 7.73 -8.66
CA PRO A 178 1.35 7.72 -9.70
C PRO A 178 1.38 6.39 -10.47
N ARG A 179 0.21 5.80 -10.73
CA ARG A 179 0.08 4.45 -11.34
C ARG A 179 0.90 4.28 -12.63
N SER A 180 1.04 5.34 -13.42
CA SER A 180 1.87 5.37 -14.63
C SER A 180 3.37 5.28 -14.37
N ARG A 181 3.80 5.54 -13.12
CA ARG A 181 5.21 5.48 -12.71
C ARG A 181 5.55 4.18 -11.96
N LEU A 182 4.55 3.31 -11.77
CA LEU A 182 4.74 2.03 -11.07
C LEU A 182 5.89 1.17 -11.68
N PRO A 183 6.00 1.01 -13.02
CA PRO A 183 7.10 0.25 -13.60
C PRO A 183 8.48 0.79 -13.23
N GLU A 184 8.62 2.11 -13.25
CA GLU A 184 9.88 2.77 -12.90
C GLU A 184 10.21 2.56 -11.41
N MET A 185 9.22 2.65 -10.52
CA MET A 185 9.42 2.44 -9.08
C MET A 185 9.82 0.99 -8.76
N VAL A 186 9.22 0.01 -9.41
CA VAL A 186 9.57 -1.40 -9.27
C VAL A 186 11.03 -1.64 -9.65
N VAL A 187 11.49 -1.08 -10.76
CA VAL A 187 12.89 -1.16 -11.20
C VAL A 187 13.82 -0.42 -10.21
N ALA A 188 13.42 0.75 -9.74
CA ALA A 188 14.20 1.52 -8.77
C ALA A 188 14.42 0.73 -7.47
N ILE A 189 13.39 0.07 -6.93
CA ILE A 189 13.51 -0.77 -5.73
C ILE A 189 14.54 -1.90 -5.94
N GLN A 190 14.53 -2.56 -7.09
CA GLN A 190 15.53 -3.61 -7.39
C GLN A 190 16.95 -3.06 -7.47
N GLN A 191 17.12 -1.88 -8.09
CA GLN A 191 18.42 -1.22 -8.17
C GLN A 191 18.93 -0.79 -6.80
N ILE A 192 18.05 -0.30 -5.93
CA ILE A 192 18.37 0.05 -4.54
C ILE A 192 18.78 -1.19 -3.75
N ALA A 193 18.01 -2.29 -3.86
CA ALA A 193 18.36 -3.56 -3.22
C ALA A 193 19.78 -4.02 -3.62
N LYS A 194 20.09 -3.98 -4.91
CA LYS A 194 21.42 -4.34 -5.44
C LYS A 194 22.51 -3.37 -4.97
N ARG A 195 22.25 -2.07 -5.00
CA ARG A 195 23.21 -1.02 -4.59
C ARG A 195 23.64 -1.17 -3.15
N HIS A 196 22.70 -1.48 -2.27
CA HIS A 196 22.95 -1.61 -0.85
C HIS A 196 23.24 -3.05 -0.39
N ASP A 197 23.32 -4.01 -1.33
CA ASP A 197 23.52 -5.43 -1.03
C ASP A 197 22.51 -5.92 0.04
N LEU A 198 21.22 -5.72 -0.25
CA LEU A 198 20.10 -6.07 0.61
C LEU A 198 19.13 -7.00 -0.11
N THR A 199 18.44 -7.84 0.65
CA THR A 199 17.30 -8.61 0.17
C THR A 199 16.02 -7.81 0.40
N ILE A 200 15.32 -7.47 -0.67
CA ILE A 200 14.03 -6.79 -0.63
C ILE A 200 13.01 -7.63 -1.38
N GLY A 201 11.95 -8.06 -0.70
CA GLY A 201 10.77 -8.63 -1.33
C GLY A 201 9.73 -7.53 -1.56
N THR A 202 9.15 -7.46 -2.75
CA THR A 202 8.18 -6.41 -3.09
C THR A 202 6.84 -7.03 -3.44
N PHE A 203 5.81 -6.57 -2.74
CA PHE A 203 4.41 -6.84 -3.07
C PHE A 203 3.61 -5.55 -2.87
N GLY A 204 2.34 -5.50 -3.27
CA GLY A 204 1.54 -4.30 -3.01
C GLY A 204 0.32 -4.15 -3.89
N HIS A 205 -0.41 -3.08 -3.61
CA HIS A 205 -1.65 -2.68 -4.26
C HIS A 205 -1.34 -1.94 -5.57
N ALA A 206 -0.94 -2.70 -6.60
CA ALA A 206 -0.48 -2.12 -7.86
C ALA A 206 -1.56 -1.26 -8.55
N GLY A 207 -2.84 -1.63 -8.36
CA GLY A 207 -3.98 -0.85 -8.85
C GLY A 207 -4.04 0.58 -8.31
N ASP A 208 -3.43 0.84 -7.14
CA ASP A 208 -3.37 2.14 -6.48
C ASP A 208 -1.98 2.81 -6.64
N GLY A 209 -1.01 2.11 -7.24
CA GLY A 209 0.38 2.56 -7.33
C GLY A 209 1.14 2.42 -6.02
N ASN A 210 0.61 1.66 -5.06
CA ASN A 210 1.17 1.47 -3.74
C ASN A 210 1.95 0.16 -3.64
N LEU A 211 3.26 0.25 -3.41
CA LEU A 211 4.16 -0.89 -3.24
C LEU A 211 4.66 -0.98 -1.80
N HIS A 212 4.84 -2.22 -1.34
CA HIS A 212 5.41 -2.54 -0.04
C HIS A 212 6.78 -3.19 -0.20
N PRO A 213 7.85 -2.41 -0.48
CA PRO A 213 9.19 -2.94 -0.43
C PRO A 213 9.51 -3.35 1.01
N THR A 214 9.82 -4.63 1.16
CA THR A 214 10.02 -5.27 2.46
C THR A 214 11.47 -5.72 2.56
N ILE A 215 12.25 -5.01 3.37
CA ILE A 215 13.67 -5.28 3.56
C ILE A 215 13.83 -6.35 4.63
N LEU A 216 14.53 -7.42 4.29
CA LEU A 216 14.84 -8.52 5.20
C LEU A 216 16.25 -8.33 5.76
N THR A 217 16.36 -8.28 7.08
CA THR A 217 17.63 -7.97 7.75
C THR A 217 17.73 -8.62 9.14
N ASP A 218 18.85 -8.41 9.79
CA ASP A 218 19.02 -8.62 11.23
C ASP A 218 19.50 -7.32 11.88
N ARG A 219 18.63 -6.69 12.68
CA ARG A 219 18.93 -5.41 13.34
C ARG A 219 20.16 -5.47 14.26
N ARG A 220 20.57 -6.67 14.67
CA ARG A 220 21.80 -6.87 15.46
C ARG A 220 23.07 -6.74 14.64
N ASN A 221 22.97 -6.85 13.30
CA ASN A 221 24.07 -6.56 12.39
C ASN A 221 24.06 -5.06 12.07
N HIS A 222 24.86 -4.30 12.79
CA HIS A 222 24.91 -2.84 12.68
C HIS A 222 25.36 -2.36 11.29
N GLU A 223 26.24 -3.09 10.62
CA GLU A 223 26.69 -2.75 9.26
C GLU A 223 25.57 -2.93 8.23
N GLU A 224 24.86 -4.07 8.31
CA GLU A 224 23.69 -4.31 7.46
C GLU A 224 22.60 -3.29 7.75
N TRP A 225 22.34 -2.97 9.05
CA TRP A 225 21.34 -1.99 9.45
C TRP A 225 21.64 -0.59 8.91
N ALA A 226 22.89 -0.15 8.90
CA ALA A 226 23.26 1.13 8.31
C ALA A 226 22.99 1.20 6.79
N ARG A 227 23.10 0.05 6.08
CA ARG A 227 22.70 -0.04 4.67
C ARG A 227 21.19 0.00 4.50
N VAL A 228 20.44 -0.63 5.42
CA VAL A 228 18.96 -0.59 5.44
C VAL A 228 18.45 0.84 5.56
N GLU A 229 18.99 1.63 6.48
CA GLU A 229 18.59 3.04 6.66
C GLU A 229 18.82 3.87 5.38
N LYS A 230 19.95 3.67 4.70
CA LYS A 230 20.23 4.33 3.42
C LYS A 230 19.29 3.86 2.29
N ALA A 231 18.97 2.57 2.27
CA ALA A 231 18.03 2.04 1.28
C ALA A 231 16.61 2.60 1.48
N ILE A 232 16.18 2.81 2.71
CA ILE A 232 14.90 3.48 3.03
C ILE A 232 14.92 4.92 2.53
N ASP A 233 16.01 5.65 2.79
CA ASP A 233 16.19 7.03 2.30
C ASP A 233 16.07 7.07 0.76
N ASP A 234 16.78 6.17 0.06
CA ASP A 234 16.75 6.10 -1.40
C ASP A 234 15.35 5.73 -1.95
N ILE A 235 14.63 4.80 -1.30
CA ILE A 235 13.26 4.40 -1.70
C ILE A 235 12.32 5.61 -1.63
N PHE A 236 12.37 6.36 -0.53
CA PHE A 236 11.52 7.54 -0.37
C PHE A 236 11.90 8.66 -1.34
N ASP A 237 13.19 8.90 -1.55
CA ASP A 237 13.65 9.92 -2.47
C ASP A 237 13.24 9.59 -3.92
N GLU A 238 13.30 8.33 -4.35
CA GLU A 238 12.81 7.93 -5.68
C GLU A 238 11.29 8.02 -5.79
N ALA A 239 10.53 7.65 -4.75
CA ALA A 239 9.08 7.80 -4.76
C ALA A 239 8.68 9.29 -4.91
N LEU A 240 9.27 10.18 -4.13
CA LEU A 240 9.01 11.62 -4.19
C LEU A 240 9.43 12.24 -5.52
N LYS A 241 10.58 11.85 -6.09
CA LYS A 241 11.06 12.28 -7.41
C LYS A 241 10.10 11.89 -8.54
N MET A 242 9.38 10.78 -8.38
CA MET A 242 8.35 10.35 -9.32
C MET A 242 6.99 11.06 -9.10
N GLY A 243 6.89 11.98 -8.13
CA GLY A 243 5.64 12.65 -7.76
C GLY A 243 4.73 11.81 -6.89
N GLY A 244 5.30 10.86 -6.16
CA GLY A 244 4.64 10.00 -5.20
C GLY A 244 4.59 10.58 -3.80
N THR A 245 4.35 9.72 -2.82
CA THR A 245 4.25 10.05 -1.38
C THR A 245 5.02 9.04 -0.53
N LEU A 246 5.42 9.47 0.66
CA LEU A 246 6.13 8.64 1.67
C LEU A 246 5.23 7.54 2.26
N SER A 247 3.92 7.71 2.22
CA SER A 247 2.98 6.76 2.78
C SER A 247 1.66 6.81 2.04
N GLY A 248 1.30 5.70 1.39
CA GLY A 248 -0.02 5.52 0.80
C GLY A 248 -1.09 5.23 1.85
N GLU A 249 -0.75 4.36 2.83
CA GLU A 249 -1.74 3.88 3.80
C GLU A 249 -1.22 3.67 5.23
N HIS A 250 0.10 3.50 5.44
CA HIS A 250 0.65 3.19 6.77
C HIS A 250 0.69 4.38 7.73
N GLY A 251 0.57 5.61 7.21
CA GLY A 251 0.73 6.84 7.97
C GLY A 251 2.20 7.24 8.16
N THR A 252 2.39 8.37 8.82
CA THR A 252 3.72 8.97 9.06
C THR A 252 4.36 8.41 10.33
N GLY A 253 3.60 8.33 11.42
CA GLY A 253 4.02 7.81 12.71
C GLY A 253 5.30 8.47 13.23
N LEU A 254 6.17 7.63 13.83
CA LEU A 254 7.53 8.00 14.24
C LEU A 254 8.56 7.76 13.11
N ALA A 255 8.35 6.70 12.33
CA ALA A 255 9.35 6.24 11.37
C ALA A 255 9.54 7.22 10.21
N LYS A 256 8.45 7.85 9.77
CA LYS A 256 8.45 8.71 8.58
C LYS A 256 8.42 10.21 8.91
N CYS A 257 8.22 10.61 10.18
CA CYS A 257 8.14 12.03 10.54
C CYS A 257 9.38 12.85 10.14
N ARG A 258 10.57 12.24 10.12
CA ARG A 258 11.82 12.89 9.68
C ARG A 258 11.85 13.20 8.17
N TYR A 259 11.02 12.55 7.38
CA TYR A 259 10.93 12.73 5.93
C TYR A 259 9.85 13.73 5.50
N LEU A 260 8.98 14.13 6.43
CA LEU A 260 7.83 14.98 6.10
C LEU A 260 8.25 16.31 5.42
N GLU A 261 9.39 16.86 5.78
CA GLU A 261 9.94 18.06 5.14
C GLU A 261 10.35 17.85 3.68
N LYS A 262 10.67 16.61 3.29
CA LYS A 262 10.99 16.29 1.88
C LYS A 262 9.76 16.28 0.99
N GLU A 263 8.59 15.91 1.53
CA GLU A 263 7.34 15.81 0.77
C GLU A 263 6.51 17.09 0.84
N THR A 264 6.53 17.77 1.98
CA THR A 264 5.64 18.91 2.24
C THR A 264 6.39 20.23 2.36
N SER A 265 5.68 21.35 2.36
CA SER A 265 6.29 22.65 2.59
C SER A 265 6.47 22.97 4.08
N ALA A 266 7.42 23.84 4.39
CA ALA A 266 7.57 24.39 5.74
C ALA A 266 6.27 25.05 6.25
N GLY A 267 5.49 25.64 5.35
CA GLY A 267 4.16 26.19 5.66
C GLY A 267 3.17 25.12 6.10
N THR A 268 3.17 23.96 5.45
CA THR A 268 2.32 22.81 5.82
C THR A 268 2.67 22.30 7.22
N ILE A 269 3.96 22.15 7.50
CA ILE A 269 4.44 21.70 8.81
C ILE A 269 4.07 22.71 9.91
N LEU A 270 4.27 24.01 9.65
CA LEU A 270 3.92 25.06 10.60
C LEU A 270 2.41 25.08 10.87
N PHE A 271 1.59 24.94 9.82
CA PHE A 271 0.12 24.92 9.95
C PHE A 271 -0.33 23.72 10.75
N SER A 272 0.16 22.52 10.43
CA SER A 272 -0.14 21.28 11.15
C SER A 272 0.27 21.35 12.63
N SER A 273 1.43 21.94 12.92
CA SER A 273 1.90 22.18 14.28
C SER A 273 0.99 23.13 15.06
N ARG A 274 0.45 24.16 14.39
CA ARG A 274 -0.53 25.07 15.00
C ARG A 274 -1.83 24.37 15.33
N VAL A 275 -2.33 23.51 14.43
CA VAL A 275 -3.51 22.68 14.67
C VAL A 275 -3.29 21.78 15.88
N LYS A 276 -2.16 21.04 15.91
CA LYS A 276 -1.81 20.17 17.03
C LYS A 276 -1.79 20.93 18.37
N ARG A 277 -1.10 22.07 18.44
CA ARG A 277 -1.00 22.88 19.66
C ARG A 277 -2.31 23.51 20.11
N ALA A 278 -3.17 23.88 19.16
CA ALA A 278 -4.48 24.44 19.47
C ALA A 278 -5.43 23.39 20.11
N LEU A 279 -5.35 22.13 19.61
CA LEU A 279 -6.22 21.05 20.08
C LEU A 279 -5.62 20.26 21.23
N ASP A 280 -4.31 20.22 21.36
CA ASP A 280 -3.59 19.52 22.45
C ASP A 280 -2.42 20.36 22.96
N PRO A 281 -2.70 21.44 23.72
CA PRO A 281 -1.65 22.33 24.22
C PRO A 281 -0.67 21.68 25.19
N LYS A 282 -1.08 20.58 25.83
CA LYS A 282 -0.24 19.80 26.75
C LYS A 282 0.54 18.69 26.07
N ASN A 283 0.31 18.47 24.76
CA ASN A 283 0.96 17.43 23.96
C ASN A 283 0.88 16.02 24.58
N ILE A 284 -0.30 15.64 25.09
CA ILE A 284 -0.53 14.34 25.72
C ILE A 284 -1.14 13.30 24.76
N LEU A 285 -1.75 13.75 23.65
CA LEU A 285 -2.35 12.88 22.64
C LEU A 285 -1.27 12.39 21.67
N ASN A 286 -0.88 11.13 21.80
CA ASN A 286 0.08 10.44 20.94
C ASN A 286 1.31 11.30 20.54
N PRO A 287 2.12 11.78 21.50
CA PRO A 287 3.15 12.78 21.25
C PRO A 287 4.26 12.27 20.33
N GLY A 288 4.83 13.15 19.52
CA GLY A 288 5.96 12.88 18.62
C GLY A 288 5.61 12.15 17.33
N LYS A 289 4.32 11.92 17.05
CA LYS A 289 3.85 11.32 15.78
C LYS A 289 3.51 12.43 14.77
N ILE A 290 3.64 12.11 13.50
CA ILE A 290 3.41 13.00 12.34
C ILE A 290 4.40 14.15 12.31
N ILE A 291 4.44 14.98 13.34
CA ILE A 291 5.30 16.16 13.43
C ILE A 291 6.35 15.89 14.50
N ALA A 292 7.62 15.97 14.13
CA ALA A 292 8.72 15.81 15.09
C ALA A 292 8.60 16.83 16.23
N ALA A 293 8.90 16.40 17.46
CA ALA A 293 8.71 17.17 18.70
C ALA A 293 9.51 18.48 18.83
N LYS A 294 10.06 19.02 17.75
CA LYS A 294 10.85 20.25 17.71
C LYS A 294 10.03 21.45 17.22
N VAL A 295 8.78 21.58 17.66
CA VAL A 295 8.01 22.79 17.33
C VAL A 295 7.45 23.41 18.59
#